data_a657a7b015bd959847713b9114d57040
#
_entry.id   a657a7b015bd959847713b9114d57040
#
_cell.length_a   1.000
_cell.length_b   1.000
_cell.length_c   1.000
_cell.angle_alpha   90.00
_cell.angle_beta   90.00
_cell.angle_gamma   90.00
#
_symmetry.space_group_name_H-M   'P 1'
#
loop_
_entity.id
_entity.type
_entity.pdbx_description
1 polymer ?
#
loop_
_entity_poly.entity_id
_entity_poly.type
_entity_poly.pdbx_seq_one_letter_code
_entity_poly.pdbx_strand_id
1 'polypeptide(L)'
;MADRKAYDLLIQAESGLCSITGGPDEPSRVGVSLVDVATGATAHAAILEALIRRGIDGRGANIQISMFDVMADWLTVPLMNHEGGKSPRRLGLAHPSISPYSVFTCKDGNQILISVQSDREFAKFAEVFMDRPDMARDPRFATNVARVRNRPQTDAAVAAAFASKTASEATERLVAADVAFASVNDMDGLSRHPQLRRITVDTPNGPVSYPAPGAVFVGEPRSYGAVPALPEVEAGA
;
A
#
# COMPACT_ATOMS: atom_id res chain seq x y z
N MET A 1 -18.84 -23.22 -7.37
CA MET A 1 -18.70 -22.60 -6.03
C MET A 1 -19.86 -21.64 -5.68
N ALA A 2 -20.91 -21.60 -6.50
CA ALA A 2 -22.01 -20.64 -6.34
C ALA A 2 -22.72 -20.69 -4.96
N ASP A 3 -22.71 -21.85 -4.30
CA ASP A 3 -23.41 -22.07 -3.02
C ASP A 3 -22.51 -21.87 -1.77
N ARG A 4 -21.27 -21.42 -1.95
CA ARG A 4 -20.34 -21.16 -0.82
C ARG A 4 -20.46 -19.74 -0.35
N LYS A 5 -20.50 -19.54 0.96
CA LYS A 5 -20.42 -18.21 1.56
C LYS A 5 -19.07 -17.58 1.25
N ALA A 6 -19.08 -16.30 0.89
CA ALA A 6 -17.90 -15.49 0.62
C ALA A 6 -17.87 -14.31 1.59
N TYR A 7 -16.71 -14.05 2.15
CA TYR A 7 -16.38 -12.87 2.96
C TYR A 7 -14.98 -12.39 2.60
N ASP A 8 -14.66 -11.15 2.88
CA ASP A 8 -13.39 -10.52 2.54
C ASP A 8 -12.17 -11.44 2.78
N LEU A 9 -11.95 -11.88 4.02
CA LEU A 9 -10.78 -12.67 4.38
C LEU A 9 -10.76 -14.05 3.69
N LEU A 10 -11.92 -14.65 3.46
CA LEU A 10 -12.01 -15.92 2.75
C LEU A 10 -11.54 -15.76 1.29
N ILE A 11 -11.90 -14.64 0.65
CA ILE A 11 -11.46 -14.36 -0.71
C ILE A 11 -9.99 -13.91 -0.74
N GLN A 12 -9.49 -13.18 0.24
CA GLN A 12 -8.04 -12.91 0.35
C GLN A 12 -7.23 -14.22 0.36
N ALA A 13 -7.71 -15.23 1.11
CA ALA A 13 -7.05 -16.53 1.18
C ALA A 13 -7.20 -17.35 -0.13
N GLU A 14 -8.43 -17.46 -0.64
CA GLU A 14 -8.76 -18.27 -1.82
C GLU A 14 -8.11 -17.71 -3.11
N SER A 15 -7.98 -16.39 -3.24
CA SER A 15 -7.34 -15.74 -4.39
C SER A 15 -5.81 -15.82 -4.38
N GLY A 16 -5.20 -16.25 -3.28
CA GLY A 16 -3.75 -16.30 -3.14
C GLY A 16 -3.11 -15.00 -2.61
N LEU A 17 -3.88 -13.94 -2.33
CA LEU A 17 -3.34 -12.70 -1.79
C LEU A 17 -2.56 -12.91 -0.50
N CYS A 18 -3.09 -13.73 0.43
CA CYS A 18 -2.40 -14.05 1.68
C CYS A 18 -1.06 -14.74 1.45
N SER A 19 -0.89 -15.47 0.34
CA SER A 19 0.35 -16.20 0.05
C SER A 19 1.54 -15.31 -0.26
N ILE A 20 1.30 -14.07 -0.68
CA ILE A 20 2.32 -13.07 -1.05
C ILE A 20 2.40 -11.91 -0.06
N THR A 21 1.51 -11.87 0.94
CA THR A 21 1.42 -10.83 1.98
C THR A 21 1.96 -11.38 3.30
N GLY A 22 2.73 -10.56 4.02
CA GLY A 22 3.33 -10.94 5.31
C GLY A 22 4.84 -11.08 5.28
N GLY A 23 5.39 -11.54 6.40
CA GLY A 23 6.82 -11.83 6.54
C GLY A 23 7.25 -13.12 5.83
N PRO A 24 8.57 -13.38 5.73
CA PRO A 24 9.08 -14.58 5.06
C PRO A 24 8.50 -15.89 5.63
N ASP A 25 8.34 -15.93 6.93
CA ASP A 25 8.00 -17.17 7.64
C ASP A 25 6.49 -17.37 7.79
N GLU A 26 5.69 -16.28 7.77
CA GLU A 26 4.26 -16.35 8.04
C GLU A 26 3.45 -15.52 7.03
N PRO A 27 2.39 -16.12 6.41
CA PRO A 27 1.44 -15.39 5.58
C PRO A 27 0.58 -14.47 6.44
N SER A 28 0.17 -13.35 5.88
CA SER A 28 -0.71 -12.39 6.55
C SER A 28 -1.85 -11.97 5.63
N ARG A 29 -2.96 -11.57 6.24
CA ARG A 29 -4.01 -10.82 5.53
C ARG A 29 -3.60 -9.36 5.37
N VAL A 30 -4.22 -8.66 4.44
CA VAL A 30 -4.24 -7.19 4.46
C VAL A 30 -5.12 -6.72 5.62
N GLY A 31 -4.66 -5.74 6.38
CA GLY A 31 -5.29 -5.32 7.64
C GLY A 31 -6.66 -4.64 7.52
N VAL A 32 -7.07 -4.27 6.31
CA VAL A 32 -8.40 -3.74 6.00
C VAL A 32 -9.20 -4.78 5.19
N SER A 33 -10.52 -4.61 5.08
CA SER A 33 -11.37 -5.42 4.19
C SER A 33 -11.12 -5.05 2.73
N LEU A 34 -9.91 -5.39 2.24
CA LEU A 34 -9.42 -4.96 0.93
C LEU A 34 -10.31 -5.47 -0.21
N VAL A 35 -10.78 -6.71 -0.12
CA VAL A 35 -11.64 -7.32 -1.14
C VAL A 35 -12.96 -6.60 -1.24
N ASP A 36 -13.59 -6.29 -0.10
CA ASP A 36 -14.86 -5.55 -0.06
C ASP A 36 -14.69 -4.15 -0.66
N VAL A 37 -13.64 -3.43 -0.26
CA VAL A 37 -13.34 -2.08 -0.76
C VAL A 37 -13.04 -2.10 -2.26
N ALA A 38 -12.23 -3.04 -2.73
CA ALA A 38 -11.89 -3.17 -4.15
C ALA A 38 -13.11 -3.53 -5.00
N THR A 39 -13.96 -4.45 -4.51
CA THR A 39 -15.19 -4.85 -5.17
C THR A 39 -16.18 -3.68 -5.24
N GLY A 40 -16.32 -2.93 -4.15
CA GLY A 40 -17.16 -1.73 -4.12
C GLY A 40 -16.67 -0.64 -5.08
N ALA A 41 -15.36 -0.41 -5.16
CA ALA A 41 -14.78 0.54 -6.11
C ALA A 41 -14.98 0.10 -7.57
N THR A 42 -14.82 -1.18 -7.86
CA THR A 42 -15.08 -1.77 -9.19
C THR A 42 -16.56 -1.64 -9.55
N ALA A 43 -17.46 -1.91 -8.60
CA ALA A 43 -18.91 -1.74 -8.80
C ALA A 43 -19.26 -0.29 -9.11
N HIS A 44 -18.72 0.66 -8.37
CA HIS A 44 -18.92 2.10 -8.62
C HIS A 44 -18.46 2.49 -10.01
N ALA A 45 -17.27 2.07 -10.45
CA ALA A 45 -16.75 2.37 -11.79
C ALA A 45 -17.65 1.77 -12.89
N ALA A 46 -18.03 0.51 -12.75
CA ALA A 46 -18.90 -0.18 -13.73
C ALA A 46 -20.29 0.45 -13.84
N ILE A 47 -20.87 0.91 -12.72
CA ILE A 47 -22.14 1.63 -12.72
C ILE A 47 -22.02 2.96 -13.45
N LEU A 48 -20.96 3.74 -13.20
CA LEU A 48 -20.72 5.01 -13.90
C LEU A 48 -20.53 4.80 -15.40
N GLU A 49 -19.77 3.78 -15.80
CA GLU A 49 -19.60 3.40 -17.20
C GLU A 49 -20.95 3.06 -17.86
N ALA A 50 -21.77 2.25 -17.20
CA ALA A 50 -23.09 1.88 -17.70
C ALA A 50 -24.05 3.10 -17.80
N LEU A 51 -23.97 4.04 -16.86
CA LEU A 51 -24.73 5.29 -16.89
C LEU A 51 -24.31 6.19 -18.04
N ILE A 52 -23.02 6.34 -18.27
CA ILE A 52 -22.48 7.09 -19.42
C ILE A 52 -22.97 6.48 -20.72
N ARG A 53 -22.84 5.17 -20.87
CA ARG A 53 -23.31 4.45 -22.05
C ARG A 53 -24.82 4.58 -22.24
N ARG A 54 -25.60 4.44 -21.17
CA ARG A 54 -27.06 4.67 -21.21
C ARG A 54 -27.42 6.09 -21.70
N GLY A 55 -26.64 7.10 -21.34
CA GLY A 55 -26.81 8.47 -21.86
C GLY A 55 -26.59 8.59 -23.36
N ILE A 56 -25.82 7.67 -23.97
CA ILE A 56 -25.50 7.67 -25.40
C ILE A 56 -26.52 6.82 -26.20
N ASP A 57 -26.75 5.57 -25.75
CA ASP A 57 -27.52 4.56 -26.52
C ASP A 57 -28.93 4.26 -25.96
N GLY A 58 -29.27 4.84 -24.81
CA GLY A 58 -30.56 4.66 -24.13
C GLY A 58 -30.75 3.28 -23.46
N ARG A 59 -29.73 2.40 -23.46
CA ARG A 59 -29.82 1.04 -22.96
C ARG A 59 -29.33 0.90 -21.53
N GLY A 60 -30.08 0.19 -20.70
CA GLY A 60 -29.62 -0.25 -19.38
C GLY A 60 -28.63 -1.41 -19.48
N ALA A 61 -27.94 -1.71 -18.37
CA ALA A 61 -27.04 -2.84 -18.26
C ALA A 61 -27.37 -3.69 -17.02
N ASN A 62 -27.18 -5.01 -17.14
CA ASN A 62 -27.12 -5.91 -16.00
C ASN A 62 -25.64 -6.17 -15.71
N ILE A 63 -25.17 -5.75 -14.54
CA ILE A 63 -23.76 -5.82 -14.16
C ILE A 63 -23.61 -6.87 -13.05
N GLN A 64 -22.74 -7.83 -13.28
CA GLN A 64 -22.34 -8.84 -12.28
C GLN A 64 -20.89 -8.63 -11.92
N ILE A 65 -20.58 -8.61 -10.64
CA ILE A 65 -19.23 -8.39 -10.13
C ILE A 65 -18.93 -9.46 -9.09
N SER A 66 -17.86 -10.21 -9.33
CA SER A 66 -17.38 -11.25 -8.43
C SER A 66 -16.20 -10.70 -7.61
N MET A 67 -16.28 -10.87 -6.29
CA MET A 67 -15.17 -10.54 -5.38
C MET A 67 -13.87 -11.29 -5.76
N PHE A 68 -14.01 -12.55 -6.19
CA PHE A 68 -12.87 -13.36 -6.59
C PHE A 68 -12.22 -12.82 -7.88
N ASP A 69 -13.05 -12.47 -8.88
CA ASP A 69 -12.53 -11.95 -10.16
C ASP A 69 -11.85 -10.60 -9.98
N VAL A 70 -12.38 -9.74 -9.11
CA VAL A 70 -11.72 -8.46 -8.76
C VAL A 70 -10.35 -8.70 -8.13
N MET A 71 -10.23 -9.67 -7.22
CA MET A 71 -8.92 -9.99 -6.63
C MET A 71 -7.99 -10.65 -7.63
N ALA A 72 -8.47 -11.53 -8.49
CA ALA A 72 -7.67 -12.14 -9.56
C ALA A 72 -7.10 -11.08 -10.52
N ASP A 73 -7.91 -10.09 -10.89
CA ASP A 73 -7.48 -8.96 -11.71
C ASP A 73 -6.39 -8.13 -11.02
N TRP A 74 -6.55 -7.81 -9.76
CA TRP A 74 -5.53 -7.08 -8.97
C TRP A 74 -4.24 -7.88 -8.77
N LEU A 75 -4.34 -9.21 -8.79
CA LEU A 75 -3.21 -10.13 -8.69
C LEU A 75 -2.58 -10.50 -10.04
N THR A 76 -2.95 -9.83 -11.13
CA THR A 76 -2.42 -10.11 -12.48
C THR A 76 -0.90 -10.18 -12.51
N VAL A 77 -0.19 -9.19 -11.96
CA VAL A 77 1.28 -9.16 -11.99
C VAL A 77 1.91 -10.30 -11.18
N PRO A 78 1.53 -10.55 -9.93
CA PRO A 78 1.99 -11.71 -9.17
C PRO A 78 1.70 -13.05 -9.89
N LEU A 79 0.51 -13.22 -10.44
CA LEU A 79 0.10 -14.42 -11.17
C LEU A 79 0.96 -14.66 -12.40
N MET A 80 1.13 -13.63 -13.25
CA MET A 80 1.96 -13.71 -14.45
C MET A 80 3.43 -14.01 -14.14
N ASN A 81 3.96 -13.46 -13.03
CA ASN A 81 5.31 -13.80 -12.56
C ASN A 81 5.40 -15.27 -12.15
N HIS A 82 4.40 -15.81 -11.44
CA HIS A 82 4.35 -17.22 -11.06
C HIS A 82 4.30 -18.13 -12.27
N GLU A 83 3.41 -17.88 -13.21
CA GLU A 83 3.26 -18.65 -14.45
C GLU A 83 4.52 -18.55 -15.35
N GLY A 84 5.24 -17.42 -15.28
CA GLY A 84 6.55 -17.23 -15.91
C GLY A 84 7.73 -17.86 -15.15
N GLY A 85 7.46 -18.70 -14.14
CA GLY A 85 8.50 -19.43 -13.38
C GLY A 85 9.20 -18.62 -12.28
N LYS A 86 8.69 -17.42 -11.93
CA LYS A 86 9.23 -16.55 -10.88
C LYS A 86 8.19 -16.27 -9.81
N SER A 87 7.86 -17.28 -9.01
CA SER A 87 6.86 -17.13 -7.94
C SER A 87 7.21 -15.99 -6.99
N PRO A 88 6.25 -15.09 -6.70
CA PRO A 88 6.42 -14.07 -5.68
C PRO A 88 6.71 -14.68 -4.31
N ARG A 89 7.54 -13.99 -3.52
CA ARG A 89 7.86 -14.37 -2.14
C ARG A 89 7.38 -13.30 -1.18
N ARG A 90 7.01 -13.70 0.03
CA ARG A 90 6.75 -12.74 1.11
C ARG A 90 8.07 -12.13 1.59
N LEU A 91 8.11 -10.84 1.69
CA LEU A 91 9.32 -10.08 2.08
C LEU A 91 9.02 -9.01 3.15
N GLY A 92 7.86 -9.07 3.79
CA GLY A 92 7.42 -8.02 4.70
C GLY A 92 7.28 -6.69 3.98
N LEU A 93 8.02 -5.68 4.45
CA LEU A 93 8.04 -4.34 3.85
C LEU A 93 9.17 -4.13 2.85
N ALA A 94 9.82 -5.21 2.38
CA ALA A 94 10.87 -5.11 1.37
C ALA A 94 10.32 -5.31 -0.05
N HIS A 95 10.89 -4.60 -1.02
CA HIS A 95 10.51 -4.76 -2.43
C HIS A 95 11.23 -5.97 -3.06
N PRO A 96 10.56 -6.81 -3.86
CA PRO A 96 11.16 -8.03 -4.38
C PRO A 96 12.29 -7.82 -5.39
N SER A 97 12.24 -6.77 -6.21
CA SER A 97 13.13 -6.55 -7.35
C SER A 97 13.96 -5.25 -7.28
N ILE A 98 13.86 -4.50 -6.18
CA ILE A 98 14.62 -3.26 -5.96
C ILE A 98 15.34 -3.35 -4.61
N SER A 99 16.60 -2.92 -4.56
CA SER A 99 17.41 -2.88 -3.33
C SER A 99 18.41 -1.71 -3.36
N PRO A 100 18.52 -0.91 -2.25
CA PRO A 100 17.70 -1.01 -1.05
C PRO A 100 16.29 -0.44 -1.25
N TYR A 101 15.29 -1.20 -0.87
CA TYR A 101 13.91 -0.76 -0.74
C TYR A 101 13.29 -1.59 0.38
N SER A 102 13.39 -1.09 1.60
CA SER A 102 12.95 -1.77 2.82
C SER A 102 12.90 -0.78 4.00
N VAL A 103 12.52 -1.28 5.15
CA VAL A 103 12.52 -0.55 6.41
C VAL A 103 13.83 -0.74 7.14
N PHE A 104 14.37 0.36 7.67
CA PHE A 104 15.58 0.37 8.49
C PHE A 104 15.32 1.08 9.81
N THR A 105 15.93 0.58 10.88
CA THR A 105 15.76 1.11 12.23
C THR A 105 16.90 2.08 12.54
N CYS A 106 16.54 3.29 12.96
CA CYS A 106 17.45 4.32 13.39
C CYS A 106 17.97 4.09 14.83
N LYS A 107 18.99 4.82 15.22
CA LYS A 107 19.61 4.78 16.57
C LYS A 107 18.60 4.97 17.71
N ASP A 108 17.58 5.78 17.49
CA ASP A 108 16.51 6.11 18.45
C ASP A 108 15.32 5.14 18.39
N GLY A 109 15.44 4.03 17.65
CA GLY A 109 14.39 3.00 17.51
C GLY A 109 13.31 3.32 16.48
N ASN A 110 13.27 4.53 15.93
CA ASN A 110 12.32 4.89 14.87
C ASN A 110 12.64 4.15 13.57
N GLN A 111 11.60 3.85 12.81
CA GLN A 111 11.71 3.10 11.56
C GLN A 111 11.45 4.01 10.36
N ILE A 112 12.32 3.92 9.36
CA ILE A 112 12.19 4.64 8.09
C ILE A 112 12.22 3.63 6.95
N LEU A 113 11.23 3.71 6.08
CA LEU A 113 11.19 3.00 4.80
C LEU A 113 11.86 3.88 3.77
N ILE A 114 12.81 3.33 3.02
CA ILE A 114 13.43 4.02 1.88
C ILE A 114 13.19 3.27 0.59
N SER A 115 13.29 3.99 -0.53
CA SER A 115 13.20 3.43 -1.87
C SER A 115 14.26 4.07 -2.77
N VAL A 116 15.26 3.27 -3.18
CA VAL A 116 16.31 3.69 -4.12
C VAL A 116 16.02 3.06 -5.47
N GLN A 117 15.51 3.86 -6.41
CA GLN A 117 14.91 3.37 -7.67
C GLN A 117 15.93 3.17 -8.81
N SER A 118 17.10 3.78 -8.73
CA SER A 118 18.10 3.71 -9.80
C SER A 118 19.53 3.58 -9.26
N ASP A 119 20.46 3.15 -10.14
CA ASP A 119 21.88 3.05 -9.77
C ASP A 119 22.49 4.43 -9.53
N ARG A 120 22.00 5.48 -10.19
CA ARG A 120 22.42 6.87 -9.94
C ARG A 120 21.98 7.35 -8.56
N GLU A 121 20.74 7.06 -8.16
CA GLU A 121 20.27 7.36 -6.80
C GLU A 121 21.08 6.58 -5.76
N PHE A 122 21.39 5.30 -6.03
CA PHE A 122 22.22 4.50 -5.13
C PHE A 122 23.61 5.11 -4.95
N ALA A 123 24.25 5.60 -6.01
CA ALA A 123 25.56 6.25 -5.92
C ALA A 123 25.50 7.47 -4.99
N LYS A 124 24.49 8.33 -5.17
CA LYS A 124 24.28 9.51 -4.32
C LYS A 124 23.92 9.12 -2.87
N PHE A 125 23.09 8.10 -2.69
CA PHE A 125 22.75 7.56 -1.39
C PHE A 125 23.99 7.01 -0.65
N ALA A 126 24.81 6.23 -1.34
CA ALA A 126 26.02 5.67 -0.77
C ALA A 126 27.03 6.77 -0.36
N GLU A 127 27.15 7.82 -1.16
CA GLU A 127 28.03 8.96 -0.88
C GLU A 127 27.48 9.84 0.27
N VAL A 128 26.22 10.33 0.13
CA VAL A 128 25.68 11.39 0.99
C VAL A 128 25.09 10.82 2.28
N PHE A 129 24.40 9.68 2.23
CA PHE A 129 23.73 9.09 3.39
C PHE A 129 24.64 8.12 4.15
N MET A 130 25.33 7.23 3.42
CA MET A 130 26.09 6.14 4.04
C MET A 130 27.56 6.53 4.33
N ASP A 131 28.07 7.63 3.76
CA ASP A 131 29.49 8.00 3.77
C ASP A 131 30.41 6.91 3.16
N ARG A 132 29.88 6.17 2.16
CA ARG A 132 30.50 5.02 1.51
C ARG A 132 30.43 5.11 -0.03
N PRO A 133 31.07 6.13 -0.64
CA PRO A 133 31.07 6.28 -2.10
C PRO A 133 31.71 5.09 -2.83
N ASP A 134 32.54 4.31 -2.14
CA ASP A 134 33.14 3.07 -2.64
C ASP A 134 32.10 2.01 -3.03
N MET A 135 30.97 1.93 -2.33
CA MET A 135 29.91 0.95 -2.61
C MET A 135 29.30 1.11 -3.99
N ALA A 136 29.21 2.32 -4.52
CA ALA A 136 28.69 2.54 -5.87
C ALA A 136 29.60 1.98 -6.98
N ARG A 137 30.85 1.68 -6.65
CA ARG A 137 31.85 1.12 -7.59
C ARG A 137 32.13 -0.37 -7.33
N ASP A 138 31.69 -0.89 -6.19
CA ASP A 138 31.84 -2.32 -5.86
C ASP A 138 30.91 -3.17 -6.73
N PRO A 139 31.44 -4.16 -7.48
CA PRO A 139 30.62 -5.01 -8.36
C PRO A 139 29.45 -5.71 -7.64
N ARG A 140 29.53 -5.89 -6.32
CA ARG A 140 28.45 -6.48 -5.51
C ARG A 140 27.24 -5.54 -5.34
N PHE A 141 27.45 -4.22 -5.49
CA PHE A 141 26.42 -3.20 -5.16
C PHE A 141 26.19 -2.18 -6.28
N ALA A 142 27.06 -2.10 -7.29
CA ALA A 142 27.06 -1.07 -8.33
C ALA A 142 25.75 -1.03 -9.14
N THR A 143 25.07 -2.17 -9.33
CA THR A 143 23.81 -2.23 -10.06
C THR A 143 22.68 -2.77 -9.20
N ASN A 144 21.42 -2.39 -9.50
CA ASN A 144 20.26 -2.93 -8.80
C ASN A 144 20.22 -4.47 -8.83
N VAL A 145 20.55 -5.08 -9.97
CA VAL A 145 20.61 -6.54 -10.10
C VAL A 145 21.63 -7.14 -9.13
N ALA A 146 22.81 -6.52 -9.03
CA ALA A 146 23.86 -6.96 -8.10
C ALA A 146 23.40 -6.80 -6.63
N ARG A 147 22.78 -5.67 -6.28
CA ARG A 147 22.27 -5.41 -4.93
C ARG A 147 21.15 -6.39 -4.54
N VAL A 148 20.21 -6.67 -5.44
CA VAL A 148 19.15 -7.68 -5.21
C VAL A 148 19.74 -9.07 -5.03
N ARG A 149 20.76 -9.46 -5.80
CA ARG A 149 21.47 -10.73 -5.65
C ARG A 149 22.20 -10.81 -4.30
N ASN A 150 22.80 -9.71 -3.87
CA ASN A 150 23.56 -9.61 -2.61
C ASN A 150 22.73 -8.89 -1.52
N ARG A 151 21.41 -9.06 -1.51
CA ARG A 151 20.49 -8.35 -0.60
C ARG A 151 20.94 -8.40 0.88
N PRO A 152 21.31 -9.57 1.46
CA PRO A 152 21.71 -9.58 2.86
C PRO A 152 22.88 -8.64 3.17
N GLN A 153 23.88 -8.57 2.27
CA GLN A 153 25.03 -7.68 2.45
C GLN A 153 24.66 -6.21 2.20
N THR A 154 23.80 -5.94 1.20
CA THR A 154 23.30 -4.60 0.91
C THR A 154 22.49 -4.07 2.11
N ASP A 155 21.52 -4.85 2.59
CA ASP A 155 20.64 -4.46 3.69
C ASP A 155 21.44 -4.30 5.00
N ALA A 156 22.42 -5.15 5.26
CA ALA A 156 23.29 -5.02 6.43
C ALA A 156 24.12 -3.72 6.41
N ALA A 157 24.68 -3.35 5.25
CA ALA A 157 25.44 -2.11 5.13
C ALA A 157 24.55 -0.87 5.30
N VAL A 158 23.35 -0.90 4.73
CA VAL A 158 22.35 0.18 4.89
C VAL A 158 21.86 0.25 6.34
N ALA A 159 21.54 -0.88 6.96
CA ALA A 159 21.11 -0.94 8.36
C ALA A 159 22.16 -0.35 9.31
N ALA A 160 23.44 -0.63 9.09
CA ALA A 160 24.53 -0.06 9.89
C ALA A 160 24.58 1.48 9.75
N ALA A 161 24.34 2.02 8.55
CA ALA A 161 24.28 3.46 8.33
C ALA A 161 23.08 4.12 9.04
N PHE A 162 21.92 3.46 9.08
CA PHE A 162 20.74 3.93 9.83
C PHE A 162 20.94 3.83 11.34
N ALA A 163 21.48 2.73 11.83
CA ALA A 163 21.72 2.50 13.26
C ALA A 163 22.68 3.53 13.89
N SER A 164 23.47 4.23 13.08
CA SER A 164 24.36 5.30 13.55
C SER A 164 23.69 6.68 13.66
N LYS A 165 22.46 6.85 13.20
CA LYS A 165 21.75 8.14 13.07
C LYS A 165 20.41 8.09 13.79
N THR A 166 20.00 9.18 14.39
CA THR A 166 18.60 9.40 14.83
C THR A 166 17.70 9.55 13.59
N ALA A 167 16.39 9.41 13.75
CA ALA A 167 15.44 9.59 12.64
C ALA A 167 15.52 11.00 12.03
N SER A 168 15.76 12.04 12.86
CA SER A 168 15.96 13.42 12.37
C SER A 168 17.18 13.52 11.47
N GLU A 169 18.35 13.06 11.97
CA GLU A 169 19.60 13.06 11.21
C GLU A 169 19.49 12.24 9.92
N ALA A 170 18.82 11.07 9.99
CA ALA A 170 18.58 10.24 8.82
C ALA A 170 17.71 10.96 7.79
N THR A 171 16.62 11.60 8.23
CA THR A 171 15.72 12.35 7.36
C THR A 171 16.44 13.50 6.64
N GLU A 172 17.21 14.31 7.36
CA GLU A 172 17.99 15.40 6.76
C GLU A 172 18.96 14.89 5.69
N ARG A 173 19.67 13.80 5.97
CA ARG A 173 20.61 13.20 5.02
C ARG A 173 19.91 12.54 3.83
N LEU A 174 18.73 11.93 4.01
CA LEU A 174 17.92 11.37 2.92
C LEU A 174 17.41 12.47 1.98
N VAL A 175 16.97 13.60 2.53
CA VAL A 175 16.63 14.79 1.73
C VAL A 175 17.83 15.28 0.93
N ALA A 176 18.99 15.42 1.55
CA ALA A 176 20.22 15.83 0.87
C ALA A 176 20.68 14.84 -0.22
N ALA A 177 20.45 13.54 0.03
CA ALA A 177 20.71 12.46 -0.92
C ALA A 177 19.68 12.38 -2.05
N ASP A 178 18.53 13.08 -1.92
CA ASP A 178 17.41 13.05 -2.87
C ASP A 178 16.83 11.62 -3.02
N VAL A 179 16.66 10.94 -1.89
CA VAL A 179 16.13 9.58 -1.82
C VAL A 179 14.71 9.62 -1.27
N ALA A 180 13.81 8.88 -1.88
CA ALA A 180 12.44 8.73 -1.41
C ALA A 180 12.39 7.93 -0.09
N PHE A 181 11.69 8.47 0.90
CA PHE A 181 11.53 7.84 2.21
C PHE A 181 10.16 8.14 2.82
N ALA A 182 9.77 7.33 3.80
CA ALA A 182 8.58 7.52 4.62
C ALA A 182 8.82 6.99 6.03
N SER A 183 8.21 7.62 7.02
CA SER A 183 8.08 7.05 8.37
C SER A 183 7.14 5.85 8.34
N VAL A 184 7.44 4.82 9.12
CA VAL A 184 6.52 3.69 9.32
C VAL A 184 5.57 4.07 10.46
N ASN A 185 4.44 4.67 10.11
CA ASN A 185 3.44 5.13 11.07
C ASN A 185 2.51 3.99 11.49
N ASP A 186 2.11 4.03 12.75
CA ASP A 186 0.93 3.33 13.26
C ASP A 186 -0.36 4.17 13.08
N MET A 187 -1.49 3.71 13.61
CA MET A 187 -2.76 4.44 13.53
C MET A 187 -2.74 5.79 14.28
N ASP A 188 -1.93 5.90 15.30
CA ASP A 188 -1.75 7.13 16.05
C ASP A 188 -0.95 8.16 15.22
N GLY A 189 0.12 7.71 14.54
CA GLY A 189 0.87 8.49 13.58
C GLY A 189 0.00 8.96 12.40
N LEU A 190 -0.86 8.08 11.85
CA LEU A 190 -1.83 8.49 10.85
C LEU A 190 -2.83 9.52 11.37
N SER A 191 -3.33 9.33 12.60
CA SER A 191 -4.31 10.25 13.19
C SER A 191 -3.77 11.69 13.35
N ARG A 192 -2.47 11.84 13.54
CA ARG A 192 -1.77 13.13 13.67
C ARG A 192 -1.06 13.58 12.39
N HIS A 193 -1.20 12.83 11.31
CA HIS A 193 -0.45 13.11 10.09
C HIS A 193 -0.88 14.45 9.46
N PRO A 194 0.06 15.35 9.09
CA PRO A 194 -0.26 16.69 8.58
C PRO A 194 -1.04 16.68 7.26
N GLN A 195 -0.97 15.60 6.50
CA GLN A 195 -1.73 15.44 5.25
C GLN A 195 -3.12 14.85 5.48
N LEU A 196 -3.48 14.44 6.70
CA LEU A 196 -4.79 13.87 6.99
C LEU A 196 -5.85 14.97 6.98
N ARG A 197 -6.62 15.04 5.89
CA ARG A 197 -7.80 15.90 5.81
C ARG A 197 -8.97 15.22 6.51
N ARG A 198 -9.79 16.01 7.20
CA ARG A 198 -10.94 15.51 7.93
C ARG A 198 -12.21 16.23 7.52
N ILE A 199 -13.35 15.54 7.64
CA ILE A 199 -14.70 16.08 7.55
C ILE A 199 -15.46 15.71 8.82
N THR A 200 -16.44 16.53 9.18
CA THR A 200 -17.39 16.19 10.24
C THR A 200 -18.67 15.64 9.60
N VAL A 201 -19.13 14.51 10.10
CA VAL A 201 -20.36 13.87 9.64
C VAL A 201 -21.28 13.69 10.85
N ASP A 202 -22.52 14.10 10.74
CA ASP A 202 -23.54 13.90 11.77
C ASP A 202 -23.95 12.44 11.82
N THR A 203 -24.06 11.90 13.03
CA THR A 203 -24.54 10.53 13.28
C THR A 203 -25.63 10.56 14.34
N PRO A 204 -26.42 9.49 14.49
CA PRO A 204 -27.42 9.38 15.56
C PRO A 204 -26.84 9.59 16.98
N ASN A 205 -25.53 9.36 17.15
CA ASN A 205 -24.82 9.51 18.42
C ASN A 205 -24.02 10.83 18.52
N GLY A 206 -24.28 11.79 17.64
CA GLY A 206 -23.59 13.07 17.56
C GLY A 206 -22.57 13.14 16.41
N PRO A 207 -21.92 14.30 16.23
CA PRO A 207 -20.98 14.52 15.15
C PRO A 207 -19.69 13.72 15.33
N VAL A 208 -19.20 13.10 14.25
CA VAL A 208 -17.97 12.31 14.23
C VAL A 208 -17.02 12.85 13.16
N SER A 209 -15.73 12.92 13.51
CA SER A 209 -14.68 13.32 12.58
C SER A 209 -14.17 12.12 11.79
N TYR A 210 -14.37 12.16 10.47
CA TYR A 210 -13.91 11.13 9.53
C TYR A 210 -12.73 11.63 8.69
N PRO A 211 -11.86 10.74 8.19
CA PRO A 211 -10.97 11.06 7.08
C PRO A 211 -11.78 11.56 5.88
N ALA A 212 -11.35 12.67 5.28
CA ALA A 212 -12.01 13.19 4.09
C ALA A 212 -11.80 12.26 2.88
N PRO A 213 -12.78 12.16 1.96
CA PRO A 213 -12.60 11.44 0.71
C PRO A 213 -11.38 11.91 -0.07
N GLY A 214 -10.69 10.98 -0.75
CA GLY A 214 -9.48 11.26 -1.49
C GLY A 214 -9.68 12.23 -2.66
N ALA A 215 -10.83 12.15 -3.35
CA ALA A 215 -11.14 13.03 -4.47
C ALA A 215 -11.51 14.44 -4.00
N VAL A 216 -10.85 15.44 -4.56
CA VAL A 216 -11.13 16.86 -4.33
C VAL A 216 -11.57 17.48 -5.64
N PHE A 217 -12.76 18.11 -5.65
CA PHE A 217 -13.25 18.90 -6.77
C PHE A 217 -12.91 20.35 -6.51
N VAL A 218 -11.92 20.85 -7.21
CA VAL A 218 -11.44 22.23 -7.03
C VAL A 218 -12.52 23.21 -7.47
N GLY A 219 -12.87 24.15 -6.57
CA GLY A 219 -13.94 25.12 -6.82
C GLY A 219 -15.37 24.62 -6.53
N GLU A 220 -15.53 23.37 -6.18
CA GLU A 220 -16.83 22.74 -5.88
C GLU A 220 -16.80 22.10 -4.48
N PRO A 221 -17.05 22.86 -3.40
CA PRO A 221 -17.07 22.30 -2.06
C PRO A 221 -18.21 21.27 -1.95
N ARG A 222 -17.89 20.07 -1.49
CA ARG A 222 -18.87 19.01 -1.27
C ARG A 222 -19.38 19.05 0.17
N SER A 223 -20.69 18.93 0.34
CA SER A 223 -21.32 18.63 1.61
C SER A 223 -21.59 17.13 1.72
N TYR A 224 -21.46 16.58 2.92
CA TYR A 224 -21.73 15.17 3.19
C TYR A 224 -22.94 15.09 4.11
N GLY A 225 -23.92 14.26 3.72
CA GLY A 225 -25.12 14.01 4.52
C GLY A 225 -24.81 13.28 5.82
N ALA A 226 -25.77 13.29 6.74
CA ALA A 226 -25.70 12.51 7.98
C ALA A 226 -25.69 11.00 7.70
N VAL A 227 -25.08 10.25 8.59
CA VAL A 227 -25.20 8.78 8.60
C VAL A 227 -26.65 8.42 8.95
N PRO A 228 -27.38 7.63 8.13
CA PRO A 228 -28.74 7.24 8.44
C PRO A 228 -28.79 6.38 9.71
N ALA A 229 -29.86 6.56 10.50
CA ALA A 229 -30.14 5.65 11.58
C ALA A 229 -30.46 4.24 11.03
N LEU A 230 -30.10 3.21 11.79
CA LEU A 230 -30.60 1.86 11.49
C LEU A 230 -32.11 1.85 11.58
N PRO A 231 -32.84 1.20 10.63
CA PRO A 231 -34.27 1.04 10.77
C PRO A 231 -34.55 0.27 12.07
N GLU A 232 -35.56 0.71 12.81
CA GLU A 232 -36.05 -0.06 13.94
C GLU A 232 -36.51 -1.43 13.42
N VAL A 233 -35.84 -2.48 13.89
CA VAL A 233 -36.32 -3.84 13.64
C VAL A 233 -37.57 -4.01 14.50
N GLU A 234 -38.75 -3.99 13.89
CA GLU A 234 -39.95 -4.38 14.60
C GLU A 234 -39.73 -5.78 15.19
N ALA A 235 -39.63 -5.81 16.52
CA ALA A 235 -39.55 -7.08 17.23
C ALA A 235 -40.93 -7.74 17.14
N GLY A 236 -41.09 -8.64 16.19
CA GLY A 236 -42.29 -9.48 16.18
C GLY A 236 -42.86 -9.76 14.81
N ALA A 237 -42.60 -10.92 14.28
CA ALA A 237 -43.60 -11.85 13.74
C ALA A 237 -43.02 -13.25 13.81
#